data_7b71f78df4f2efc83d8933f9a7f10de9
#
_entry.id   7b71f78df4f2efc83d8933f9a7f10de9
#
_cell.length_a   1.000
_cell.length_b   1.000
_cell.length_c   1.000
_cell.angle_alpha   90.00
_cell.angle_beta   90.00
_cell.angle_gamma   90.00
#
_symmetry.space_group_name_H-M   'P 1'
#
loop_
_entity.id
_entity.type
_entity.pdbx_description
1 polymer ?
#
loop_
_entity_poly.entity_id
_entity_poly.type
_entity_poly.pdbx_seq_one_letter_code
_entity_poly.pdbx_strand_id
1 'polypeptide(L)'
;GATPVFIDSEEDTWNMDPALLEEAIKDRIAKTGKKPKAILPVHLYGMPARIDEICAIASKYDIPVLEDAAEALGSEFKGQKCGTFGTFGVLSFNGNKMITTSGGGALIVPDEAAKKQTMFYATQAREPFPYYQHEKIGYNYRMSNICAGIGRGQMTVLEDHIAHHRHVHDLY
;
A
#
# COMPACT_ATOMS: atom_id res chain seq x y z
N GLY A 1 -2.53 -9.82 -14.57
CA GLY A 1 -3.01 -11.17 -14.84
C GLY A 1 -3.81 -11.80 -13.69
N ALA A 2 -3.96 -11.12 -12.52
CA ALA A 2 -4.82 -11.57 -11.43
C ALA A 2 -6.29 -11.18 -11.71
N THR A 3 -7.23 -12.03 -11.25
CA THR A 3 -8.66 -11.71 -11.28
C THR A 3 -9.04 -11.03 -9.98
N PRO A 4 -9.58 -9.78 -10.01
CA PRO A 4 -10.02 -9.11 -8.79
C PRO A 4 -11.32 -9.73 -8.25
N VAL A 5 -11.45 -9.71 -6.93
CA VAL A 5 -12.70 -9.97 -6.21
C VAL A 5 -12.97 -8.72 -5.37
N PHE A 6 -14.02 -8.00 -5.72
CA PHE A 6 -14.36 -6.77 -5.02
C PHE A 6 -15.15 -7.10 -3.75
N ILE A 7 -14.82 -6.39 -2.66
CA ILE A 7 -15.49 -6.45 -1.37
C ILE A 7 -16.16 -5.10 -1.16
N ASP A 8 -17.39 -5.11 -0.71
CA ASP A 8 -18.13 -3.87 -0.43
C ASP A 8 -17.58 -3.16 0.81
N SER A 9 -17.93 -1.89 0.95
CA SER A 9 -17.51 -1.05 2.07
C SER A 9 -18.42 -1.22 3.27
N GLU A 10 -17.87 -1.04 4.47
CA GLU A 10 -18.65 -0.85 5.67
C GLU A 10 -19.09 0.63 5.82
N GLU A 11 -20.11 0.88 6.63
CA GLU A 11 -20.81 2.18 6.67
C GLU A 11 -20.07 3.26 7.47
N ASP A 12 -19.19 2.90 8.39
CA ASP A 12 -18.56 3.85 9.32
C ASP A 12 -17.39 4.61 8.66
N THR A 13 -16.49 3.91 7.97
CA THR A 13 -15.29 4.50 7.37
C THR A 13 -15.28 4.42 5.84
N TRP A 14 -16.23 3.70 5.25
CA TRP A 14 -16.36 3.44 3.82
C TRP A 14 -15.18 2.63 3.23
N ASN A 15 -14.43 2.00 4.10
CA ASN A 15 -13.36 1.08 3.72
C ASN A 15 -13.89 -0.36 3.63
N MET A 16 -13.03 -1.29 3.22
CA MET A 16 -13.36 -2.71 3.06
C MET A 16 -14.04 -3.29 4.31
N ASP A 17 -15.21 -3.92 4.15
CA ASP A 17 -15.91 -4.62 5.22
C ASP A 17 -15.21 -5.94 5.58
N PRO A 18 -14.72 -6.10 6.83
CA PRO A 18 -14.04 -7.34 7.24
C PRO A 18 -14.93 -8.58 7.22
N ALA A 19 -16.23 -8.45 7.50
CA ALA A 19 -17.17 -9.58 7.49
C ALA A 19 -17.39 -10.10 6.06
N LEU A 20 -17.62 -9.18 5.13
CA LEU A 20 -17.75 -9.50 3.71
C LEU A 20 -16.43 -10.02 3.10
N LEU A 21 -15.28 -9.52 3.58
CA LEU A 21 -13.98 -10.07 3.20
C LEU A 21 -13.88 -11.56 3.57
N GLU A 22 -14.22 -11.94 4.79
CA GLU A 22 -14.15 -13.35 5.21
C GLU A 22 -15.14 -14.23 4.43
N GLU A 23 -16.34 -13.72 4.18
CA GLU A 23 -17.35 -14.40 3.36
C GLU A 23 -16.83 -14.65 1.93
N ALA A 24 -16.24 -13.63 1.29
CA ALA A 24 -15.68 -13.75 -0.05
C ALA A 24 -14.50 -14.74 -0.11
N ILE A 25 -13.65 -14.78 0.91
CA ILE A 25 -12.57 -15.80 0.99
C ILE A 25 -13.16 -17.21 1.01
N LYS A 26 -14.17 -17.45 1.86
CA LYS A 26 -14.85 -18.76 1.96
C LYS A 26 -15.51 -19.15 0.64
N ASP A 27 -16.20 -18.21 0.00
CA ASP A 27 -16.83 -18.41 -1.30
C ASP A 27 -15.81 -18.78 -2.39
N ARG A 28 -14.68 -18.06 -2.45
CA ARG A 28 -13.63 -18.37 -3.44
C ARG A 28 -13.02 -19.74 -3.21
N ILE A 29 -12.73 -20.11 -1.97
CA ILE A 29 -12.22 -21.44 -1.65
C ILE A 29 -13.24 -22.51 -2.05
N ALA A 30 -14.51 -22.34 -1.74
CA ALA A 30 -15.58 -23.29 -2.08
C ALA A 30 -15.76 -23.46 -3.60
N LYS A 31 -15.73 -22.35 -4.35
CA LYS A 31 -15.96 -22.36 -5.82
C LYS A 31 -14.74 -22.75 -6.64
N THR A 32 -13.54 -22.47 -6.17
CA THR A 32 -12.31 -22.61 -6.99
C THR A 32 -11.31 -23.61 -6.42
N GLY A 33 -11.49 -24.07 -5.18
CA GLY A 33 -10.51 -24.87 -4.45
C GLY A 33 -9.24 -24.09 -4.06
N LYS A 34 -9.21 -22.74 -4.25
CA LYS A 34 -8.02 -21.93 -4.02
C LYS A 34 -8.35 -20.70 -3.19
N LYS A 35 -7.48 -20.37 -2.21
CA LYS A 35 -7.54 -19.10 -1.49
C LYS A 35 -7.07 -17.94 -2.36
N PRO A 36 -7.54 -16.69 -2.13
CA PRO A 36 -6.97 -15.50 -2.73
C PRO A 36 -5.47 -15.39 -2.48
N LYS A 37 -4.76 -14.75 -3.40
CA LYS A 37 -3.29 -14.59 -3.30
C LYS A 37 -2.85 -13.41 -2.45
N ALA A 38 -3.71 -12.41 -2.32
CA ALA A 38 -3.47 -11.20 -1.50
C ALA A 38 -4.80 -10.54 -1.16
N ILE A 39 -4.80 -9.76 -0.09
CA ILE A 39 -5.86 -8.84 0.30
C ILE A 39 -5.31 -7.43 0.15
N LEU A 40 -6.05 -6.53 -0.50
CA LEU A 40 -5.67 -5.14 -0.76
C LEU A 40 -6.69 -4.18 -0.11
N PRO A 41 -6.59 -3.92 1.19
CA PRO A 41 -7.38 -2.87 1.82
C PRO A 41 -6.85 -1.49 1.43
N VAL A 42 -7.76 -0.54 1.25
CA VAL A 42 -7.44 0.87 1.03
C VAL A 42 -7.73 1.63 2.32
N HIS A 43 -6.95 2.66 2.61
CA HIS A 43 -7.25 3.65 3.64
C HIS A 43 -7.81 4.90 2.96
N LEU A 44 -9.10 4.86 2.62
CA LEU A 44 -9.77 5.85 1.79
C LEU A 44 -9.72 7.24 2.43
N TYR A 45 -9.24 8.23 1.67
CA TYR A 45 -9.04 9.62 2.13
C TYR A 45 -8.19 9.77 3.39
N GLY A 46 -7.34 8.79 3.69
CA GLY A 46 -6.52 8.77 4.90
C GLY A 46 -7.23 8.24 6.14
N MET A 47 -8.51 7.84 6.04
CA MET A 47 -9.24 7.17 7.10
C MET A 47 -8.76 5.72 7.19
N PRO A 48 -8.20 5.28 8.34
CA PRO A 48 -7.77 3.90 8.49
C PRO A 48 -8.93 2.92 8.33
N ALA A 49 -8.74 1.89 7.50
CA ALA A 49 -9.62 0.73 7.49
C ALA A 49 -9.61 0.01 8.85
N ARG A 50 -10.55 -0.88 9.10
CA ARG A 50 -10.54 -1.79 10.27
C ARG A 50 -9.43 -2.83 10.12
N ILE A 51 -8.21 -2.32 10.04
CA ILE A 51 -7.03 -3.06 9.56
C ILE A 51 -6.63 -4.21 10.49
N ASP A 52 -6.87 -4.10 11.78
CA ASP A 52 -6.63 -5.17 12.74
C ASP A 52 -7.53 -6.39 12.49
N GLU A 53 -8.82 -6.16 12.19
CA GLU A 53 -9.76 -7.24 11.83
C GLU A 53 -9.39 -7.85 10.48
N ILE A 54 -9.05 -7.03 9.49
CA ILE A 54 -8.59 -7.50 8.17
C ILE A 54 -7.32 -8.36 8.32
N CYS A 55 -6.34 -7.90 9.10
CA CYS A 55 -5.11 -8.65 9.36
C CYS A 55 -5.37 -9.96 10.13
N ALA A 56 -6.31 -9.97 11.08
CA ALA A 56 -6.70 -11.18 11.79
C ALA A 56 -7.31 -12.22 10.84
N ILE A 57 -8.21 -11.79 9.96
CA ILE A 57 -8.79 -12.65 8.92
C ILE A 57 -7.70 -13.15 7.96
N ALA A 58 -6.84 -12.26 7.48
CA ALA A 58 -5.74 -12.59 6.59
C ALA A 58 -4.83 -13.67 7.19
N SER A 59 -4.47 -13.51 8.47
CA SER A 59 -3.67 -14.49 9.22
C SER A 59 -4.36 -15.85 9.35
N LYS A 60 -5.68 -15.87 9.62
CA LYS A 60 -6.48 -17.11 9.71
C LYS A 60 -6.42 -17.94 8.44
N TYR A 61 -6.35 -17.30 7.27
CA TYR A 61 -6.30 -17.96 5.97
C TYR A 61 -4.88 -18.00 5.36
N ASP A 62 -3.88 -17.50 6.08
CA ASP A 62 -2.51 -17.38 5.58
C ASP A 62 -2.48 -16.67 4.21
N ILE A 63 -3.03 -15.45 4.16
CA ILE A 63 -3.07 -14.59 2.97
C ILE A 63 -2.30 -13.30 3.28
N PRO A 64 -1.33 -12.88 2.46
CA PRO A 64 -0.63 -11.61 2.68
C PRO A 64 -1.56 -10.41 2.45
N VAL A 65 -1.34 -9.36 3.27
CA VAL A 65 -2.03 -8.08 3.14
C VAL A 65 -1.09 -7.08 2.48
N LEU A 66 -1.58 -6.39 1.48
CA LEU A 66 -0.93 -5.24 0.84
C LEU A 66 -1.79 -4.01 1.10
N GLU A 67 -1.36 -3.15 2.03
CA GLU A 67 -2.08 -1.92 2.36
C GLU A 67 -1.91 -0.87 1.26
N ASP A 68 -3.01 -0.38 0.72
CA ASP A 68 -2.99 0.85 -0.08
C ASP A 68 -3.14 2.05 0.87
N ALA A 69 -2.01 2.58 1.30
CA ALA A 69 -1.90 3.76 2.15
C ALA A 69 -1.53 5.01 1.31
N ALA A 70 -1.89 5.02 0.02
CA ALA A 70 -1.57 6.12 -0.90
C ALA A 70 -2.14 7.47 -0.46
N GLU A 71 -3.15 7.48 0.40
CA GLU A 71 -3.77 8.69 0.96
C GLU A 71 -3.56 8.82 2.48
N ALA A 72 -2.88 7.86 3.09
CA ALA A 72 -2.80 7.71 4.55
C ALA A 72 -1.40 7.98 5.13
N LEU A 73 -0.53 8.71 4.41
CA LEU A 73 0.77 9.10 4.96
C LEU A 73 0.56 9.98 6.20
N GLY A 74 1.03 9.51 7.35
CA GLY A 74 0.85 10.16 8.64
C GLY A 74 -0.38 9.72 9.43
N SER A 75 -1.36 9.05 8.81
CA SER A 75 -2.50 8.45 9.50
C SER A 75 -2.08 7.30 10.41
N GLU A 76 -2.79 7.15 11.53
CA GLU A 76 -2.52 6.12 12.52
C GLU A 76 -3.81 5.39 12.90
N PHE A 77 -3.69 4.09 13.13
CA PHE A 77 -4.72 3.28 13.75
C PHE A 77 -4.16 2.64 15.02
N LYS A 78 -4.77 2.94 16.16
CA LYS A 78 -4.33 2.45 17.48
C LYS A 78 -2.83 2.71 17.77
N GLY A 79 -2.30 3.86 17.31
CA GLY A 79 -0.91 4.27 17.55
C GLY A 79 0.12 3.67 16.58
N GLN A 80 -0.31 2.92 15.57
CA GLN A 80 0.57 2.40 14.52
C GLN A 80 0.26 3.09 13.18
N LYS A 81 1.29 3.44 12.42
CA LYS A 81 1.14 4.11 11.12
C LYS A 81 0.50 3.21 10.08
N CYS A 82 -0.48 3.73 9.33
CA CYS A 82 -1.04 3.06 8.15
C CYS A 82 0.05 2.72 7.13
N GLY A 83 -0.09 1.59 6.45
CA GLY A 83 0.93 1.03 5.56
C GLY A 83 1.97 0.15 6.25
N THR A 84 1.86 -0.06 7.58
CA THR A 84 2.82 -0.88 8.35
C THR A 84 2.19 -2.08 9.07
N PHE A 85 0.91 -2.33 8.87
CA PHE A 85 0.19 -3.47 9.48
C PHE A 85 0.31 -4.74 8.64
N GLY A 86 0.24 -4.59 7.32
CA GLY A 86 0.28 -5.70 6.37
C GLY A 86 1.70 -6.17 6.06
N THR A 87 1.78 -7.13 5.14
CA THR A 87 3.07 -7.61 4.60
C THR A 87 3.76 -6.54 3.76
N PHE A 88 2.96 -5.74 3.05
CA PHE A 88 3.43 -4.63 2.21
C PHE A 88 2.54 -3.40 2.45
N GLY A 89 3.11 -2.21 2.27
CA GLY A 89 2.37 -0.97 2.29
C GLY A 89 2.78 -0.04 1.14
N VAL A 90 1.80 0.57 0.50
CA VAL A 90 2.03 1.49 -0.62
C VAL A 90 1.78 2.92 -0.17
N LEU A 91 2.74 3.80 -0.44
CA LEU A 91 2.62 5.24 -0.25
C LEU A 91 2.68 5.95 -1.60
N SER A 92 1.94 7.03 -1.75
CA SER A 92 1.94 7.86 -2.97
C SER A 92 2.50 9.25 -2.68
N PHE A 93 3.29 9.75 -3.61
CA PHE A 93 3.81 11.11 -3.62
C PHE A 93 3.35 11.90 -4.85
N ASN A 94 2.13 11.56 -5.34
CA ASN A 94 1.51 12.29 -6.43
C ASN A 94 1.20 13.75 -6.03
N GLY A 95 0.85 14.60 -7.00
CA GLY A 95 0.69 16.03 -6.83
C GLY A 95 -0.29 16.48 -5.75
N ASN A 96 -1.32 15.68 -5.48
CA ASN A 96 -2.39 15.97 -4.52
C ASN A 96 -2.21 15.32 -3.13
N LYS A 97 -1.09 14.66 -2.87
CA LYS A 97 -0.87 13.94 -1.60
C LYS A 97 -0.32 14.86 -0.50
N MET A 98 -0.31 14.36 0.74
CA MET A 98 0.18 15.06 1.93
C MET A 98 1.57 15.68 1.74
N ILE A 99 2.46 14.95 1.09
CA ILE A 99 3.70 15.44 0.48
C ILE A 99 3.75 15.01 -0.97
N THR A 100 4.43 15.78 -1.81
CA THR A 100 4.49 15.49 -3.25
C THR A 100 5.90 15.53 -3.80
N THR A 101 6.15 14.66 -4.77
CA THR A 101 7.31 14.70 -5.66
C THR A 101 6.89 14.86 -7.12
N SER A 102 5.68 15.41 -7.36
CA SER A 102 4.99 15.46 -8.65
C SER A 102 4.52 14.09 -9.15
N GLY A 103 5.24 13.04 -8.84
CA GLY A 103 4.91 11.66 -9.17
C GLY A 103 5.81 10.71 -8.39
N GLY A 104 5.47 9.42 -8.43
CA GLY A 104 6.17 8.38 -7.69
C GLY A 104 5.49 8.00 -6.38
N GLY A 105 6.14 7.16 -5.63
CA GLY A 105 5.66 6.60 -4.38
C GLY A 105 6.74 5.77 -3.70
N ALA A 106 6.36 5.09 -2.64
CA ALA A 106 7.22 4.14 -1.95
C ALA A 106 6.46 2.85 -1.65
N LEU A 107 7.18 1.74 -1.65
CA LEU A 107 6.70 0.45 -1.18
C LEU A 107 7.43 0.09 0.12
N ILE A 108 6.67 -0.08 1.17
CA ILE A 108 7.15 -0.64 2.44
C ILE A 108 7.17 -2.15 2.26
N VAL A 109 8.28 -2.78 2.59
CA VAL A 109 8.52 -4.21 2.37
C VAL A 109 9.00 -4.87 3.65
N PRO A 110 8.74 -6.19 3.84
CA PRO A 110 9.03 -6.86 5.11
C PRO A 110 10.52 -7.09 5.35
N ASP A 111 11.32 -7.24 4.29
CA ASP A 111 12.71 -7.63 4.41
C ASP A 111 13.58 -7.20 3.21
N GLU A 112 14.88 -7.42 3.32
CA GLU A 112 15.86 -7.09 2.28
C GLU A 112 15.69 -7.96 1.01
N ALA A 113 15.18 -9.18 1.12
CA ALA A 113 14.94 -10.04 -0.04
C ALA A 113 13.78 -9.50 -0.89
N ALA A 114 12.68 -9.10 -0.24
CA ALA A 114 11.54 -8.44 -0.89
C ALA A 114 11.97 -7.11 -1.52
N LYS A 115 12.83 -6.32 -0.84
CA LYS A 115 13.38 -5.08 -1.39
C LYS A 115 14.20 -5.33 -2.66
N LYS A 116 15.10 -6.30 -2.62
CA LYS A 116 15.92 -6.66 -3.81
C LYS A 116 15.05 -7.09 -4.98
N GLN A 117 14.05 -7.92 -4.72
CA GLN A 117 13.13 -8.39 -5.75
C GLN A 117 12.29 -7.25 -6.34
N THR A 118 11.78 -6.35 -5.48
CA THR A 118 11.04 -5.16 -5.91
C THR A 118 11.92 -4.25 -6.77
N MET A 119 13.14 -3.96 -6.33
CA MET A 119 14.08 -3.14 -7.08
C MET A 119 14.44 -3.77 -8.42
N PHE A 120 14.62 -5.08 -8.48
CA PHE A 120 14.87 -5.80 -9.72
C PHE A 120 13.76 -5.56 -10.74
N TYR A 121 12.48 -5.73 -10.34
CA TYR A 121 11.36 -5.48 -11.23
C TYR A 121 11.17 -3.99 -11.56
N ALA A 122 11.40 -3.08 -10.61
CA ALA A 122 11.26 -1.64 -10.80
C ALA A 122 12.38 -1.04 -11.68
N THR A 123 13.47 -1.80 -11.91
CA THR A 123 14.61 -1.43 -12.78
C THR A 123 14.72 -2.34 -13.98
N GLN A 124 13.56 -2.65 -14.60
CA GLN A 124 13.44 -3.36 -15.88
C GLN A 124 13.75 -4.86 -15.83
N ALA A 125 13.88 -5.47 -14.65
CA ALA A 125 14.28 -6.87 -14.47
C ALA A 125 15.54 -7.23 -15.28
N ARG A 126 16.52 -6.31 -15.28
CA ARG A 126 17.78 -6.52 -15.96
C ARG A 126 18.67 -7.46 -15.16
N GLU A 127 19.12 -8.53 -15.81
CA GLU A 127 20.07 -9.48 -15.22
C GLU A 127 21.48 -8.86 -15.06
N PRO A 128 22.27 -9.31 -14.08
CA PRO A 128 23.58 -8.73 -13.74
C PRO A 128 24.71 -9.17 -14.69
N PHE A 129 24.48 -9.00 -16.00
CA PHE A 129 25.48 -9.28 -17.03
C PHE A 129 26.06 -7.98 -17.61
N PRO A 130 27.24 -7.99 -18.22
CA PRO A 130 27.82 -6.81 -18.86
C PRO A 130 27.06 -6.37 -20.13
N TYR A 131 26.18 -7.21 -20.62
CA TYR A 131 25.28 -6.95 -21.74
C TYR A 131 23.81 -6.94 -21.26
N TYR A 132 22.88 -6.46 -22.09
CA TYR A 132 21.45 -6.44 -21.77
C TYR A 132 20.88 -7.85 -21.91
N GLN A 133 20.38 -8.38 -20.78
CA GLN A 133 19.63 -9.63 -20.75
C GLN A 133 18.46 -9.50 -19.79
N HIS A 134 17.31 -10.01 -20.20
CA HIS A 134 16.07 -10.00 -19.44
C HIS A 134 15.40 -11.37 -19.54
N GLU A 135 15.33 -12.09 -18.44
CA GLU A 135 14.61 -13.37 -18.34
C GLU A 135 13.18 -13.18 -17.85
N LYS A 136 12.89 -12.02 -17.27
CA LYS A 136 11.59 -11.65 -16.72
C LYS A 136 11.18 -10.29 -17.26
N ILE A 137 9.86 -10.06 -17.26
CA ILE A 137 9.30 -8.74 -17.57
C ILE A 137 9.50 -7.85 -16.35
N GLY A 138 10.08 -6.68 -16.55
CA GLY A 138 10.21 -5.63 -15.55
C GLY A 138 9.70 -4.28 -16.07
N TYR A 139 9.78 -3.27 -15.23
CA TYR A 139 9.21 -1.95 -15.50
C TYR A 139 10.21 -0.85 -15.14
N ASN A 140 10.02 0.33 -15.70
CA ASN A 140 10.77 1.52 -15.32
C ASN A 140 9.97 2.30 -14.27
N TYR A 141 9.99 1.81 -13.03
CA TYR A 141 9.22 2.36 -11.91
C TYR A 141 10.08 3.01 -10.83
N ARG A 142 11.41 3.04 -11.02
CA ARG A 142 12.28 3.68 -10.05
C ARG A 142 12.10 5.20 -10.10
N MET A 143 11.86 5.81 -8.94
CA MET A 143 11.81 7.26 -8.78
C MET A 143 13.13 7.92 -9.22
N SER A 144 13.05 9.03 -9.96
CA SER A 144 14.22 9.80 -10.35
C SER A 144 14.90 10.47 -9.13
N ASN A 145 16.20 10.78 -9.25
CA ASN A 145 16.91 11.50 -8.20
C ASN A 145 16.33 12.88 -7.92
N ILE A 146 15.76 13.54 -8.92
CA ILE A 146 15.11 14.86 -8.77
C ILE A 146 13.88 14.71 -7.88
N CYS A 147 12.98 13.80 -8.22
CA CYS A 147 11.79 13.51 -7.41
C CYS A 147 12.17 13.07 -5.99
N ALA A 148 13.16 12.20 -5.85
CA ALA A 148 13.64 11.74 -4.55
C ALA A 148 14.22 12.88 -3.70
N GLY A 149 14.93 13.82 -4.33
CA GLY A 149 15.45 15.04 -3.66
C GLY A 149 14.33 15.92 -3.14
N ILE A 150 13.29 16.16 -3.96
CA ILE A 150 12.09 16.90 -3.55
C ILE A 150 11.42 16.19 -2.36
N GLY A 151 11.21 14.89 -2.46
CA GLY A 151 10.59 14.08 -1.39
C GLY A 151 11.36 14.17 -0.07
N ARG A 152 12.68 14.14 -0.10
CA ARG A 152 13.50 14.34 1.12
C ARG A 152 13.26 15.71 1.75
N GLY A 153 13.14 16.77 0.96
CA GLY A 153 12.79 18.10 1.45
C GLY A 153 11.37 18.15 2.03
N GLN A 154 10.40 17.57 1.35
CA GLN A 154 9.00 17.50 1.80
C GLN A 154 8.85 16.72 3.12
N MET A 155 9.59 15.64 3.32
CA MET A 155 9.57 14.85 4.56
C MET A 155 9.99 15.67 5.79
N THR A 156 10.78 16.72 5.65
CA THR A 156 11.22 17.54 6.80
C THR A 156 10.09 18.37 7.40
N VAL A 157 9.02 18.60 6.67
CA VAL A 157 7.85 19.39 7.08
C VAL A 157 6.57 18.55 7.19
N LEU A 158 6.67 17.23 7.14
CA LEU A 158 5.51 16.34 7.16
C LEU A 158 4.65 16.54 8.41
N GLU A 159 5.25 16.63 9.60
CA GLU A 159 4.51 16.78 10.86
C GLU A 159 3.79 18.14 10.91
N ASP A 160 4.39 19.20 10.38
CA ASP A 160 3.75 20.52 10.28
C ASP A 160 2.54 20.47 9.35
N HIS A 161 2.64 19.74 8.22
CA HIS A 161 1.52 19.54 7.30
C HIS A 161 0.39 18.75 7.97
N ILE A 162 0.69 17.67 8.69
CA ILE A 162 -0.30 16.90 9.43
C ILE A 162 -1.02 17.79 10.46
N ALA A 163 -0.25 18.54 11.25
CA ALA A 163 -0.82 19.45 12.25
C ALA A 163 -1.71 20.53 11.61
N HIS A 164 -1.28 21.09 10.47
CA HIS A 164 -2.06 22.09 9.73
C HIS A 164 -3.38 21.50 9.20
N HIS A 165 -3.35 20.32 8.60
CA HIS A 165 -4.57 19.66 8.10
C HIS A 165 -5.56 19.35 9.23
N ARG A 166 -5.09 18.88 10.39
CA ARG A 166 -5.94 18.67 11.57
C ARG A 166 -6.56 19.99 12.05
N HIS A 167 -5.75 21.05 12.12
CA HIS A 167 -6.27 22.37 12.49
C HIS A 167 -7.34 22.86 11.51
N VAL A 168 -7.14 22.69 10.19
CA VAL A 168 -8.16 23.05 9.19
C VAL A 168 -9.44 22.25 9.39
N HIS A 169 -9.33 20.94 9.63
CA HIS A 169 -10.49 20.08 9.94
C HIS A 169 -11.26 20.58 11.16
N ASP A 170 -10.57 21.03 12.22
CA ASP A 170 -11.21 21.52 13.45
C ASP A 170 -11.91 22.86 13.28
N LEU A 171 -11.65 23.58 12.17
CA LEU A 171 -12.32 24.84 11.84
C LEU A 171 -13.67 24.66 11.14
N TYR A 172 -13.95 23.46 10.58
CA TYR A 172 -15.21 23.12 9.91
C TYR A 172 -16.14 22.34 10.82
#